data_b5469ddafb3290f1e48dfc4ec34bcbde
#
_entry.id   b5469ddafb3290f1e48dfc4ec34bcbde
#
_cell.length_a   1.000
_cell.length_b   1.000
_cell.length_c   1.000
_cell.angle_alpha   90.00
_cell.angle_beta   90.00
_cell.angle_gamma   90.00
#
_symmetry.space_group_name_H-M   'P 1'
#
loop_
_entity.id
_entity.type
_entity.pdbx_description
1 polymer ?
#
loop_
_entity_poly.entity_id
_entity_poly.type
_entity_poly.pdbx_seq_one_letter_code
_entity_poly.pdbx_strand_id
1 'polypeptide(L)'
;MPKLIALISKKPEISEEDFQLYYEEKHVPLIRSLFPMLGDYKRTYLSSDRLLYGEFSLDPNNAAFSCDVISELFFENDEELKLFMELAARDDMVEVVRNDESNFLDSNKTIMYRVE
;
A
#
# COMPACT_ATOMS: atom_id res chain seq x y z
N MET A 1 19.65 4.20 -0.44
CA MET A 1 18.70 3.60 0.51
C MET A 1 17.68 2.77 -0.27
N PRO A 2 17.55 1.48 0.02
CA PRO A 2 16.55 0.66 -0.64
C PRO A 2 15.14 1.06 -0.24
N LYS A 3 14.20 0.86 -1.14
CA LYS A 3 12.80 1.15 -0.85
C LYS A 3 11.86 0.19 -1.56
N LEU A 4 10.66 0.09 -1.05
CA LEU A 4 9.54 -0.57 -1.69
C LEU A 4 8.56 0.50 -2.15
N ILE A 5 7.96 0.29 -3.31
CA ILE A 5 6.86 1.13 -3.81
C ILE A 5 5.63 0.25 -3.94
N ALA A 6 4.55 0.64 -3.29
CA ALA A 6 3.27 -0.03 -3.39
C ALA A 6 2.27 0.86 -4.12
N LEU A 7 1.65 0.30 -5.14
CA LEU A 7 0.56 0.95 -5.88
C LEU A 7 -0.73 0.30 -5.40
N ILE A 8 -1.49 1.03 -4.59
CA ILE A 8 -2.59 0.47 -3.81
C ILE A 8 -3.92 1.04 -4.28
N SER A 9 -4.87 0.15 -4.53
CA SER A 9 -6.25 0.50 -4.86
C SER A 9 -7.15 0.22 -3.67
N LYS A 10 -8.11 1.11 -3.43
CA LYS A 10 -9.09 0.92 -2.36
C LYS A 10 -10.11 -0.15 -2.72
N LYS A 11 -10.76 -0.73 -1.71
CA LYS A 11 -11.95 -1.56 -1.93
C LYS A 11 -13.03 -0.73 -2.61
N PRO A 12 -13.78 -1.33 -3.54
CA PRO A 12 -14.86 -0.60 -4.22
C PRO A 12 -15.95 -0.07 -3.30
N GLU A 13 -16.19 -0.74 -2.16
CA GLU A 13 -17.31 -0.45 -1.26
C GLU A 13 -17.10 0.77 -0.37
N ILE A 14 -15.86 1.28 -0.24
CA ILE A 14 -15.59 2.42 0.64
C ILE A 14 -15.25 3.67 -0.16
N SER A 15 -15.49 4.82 0.44
CA SER A 15 -15.15 6.11 -0.16
C SER A 15 -13.64 6.37 -0.12
N GLU A 16 -13.18 7.31 -0.95
CA GLU A 16 -11.78 7.77 -0.91
C GLU A 16 -11.44 8.33 0.46
N GLU A 17 -12.36 9.06 1.07
CA GLU A 17 -12.17 9.65 2.40
C GLU A 17 -11.99 8.58 3.47
N ASP A 18 -12.88 7.58 3.49
CA ASP A 18 -12.81 6.48 4.46
C ASP A 18 -11.56 5.63 4.25
N PHE A 19 -11.17 5.41 3.00
CA PHE A 19 -9.93 4.72 2.66
C PHE A 19 -8.72 5.43 3.24
N GLN A 20 -8.60 6.74 2.99
CA GLN A 20 -7.49 7.53 3.49
C GLN A 20 -7.46 7.57 5.02
N LEU A 21 -8.61 7.75 5.64
CA LEU A 21 -8.73 7.80 7.10
C LEU A 21 -8.26 6.49 7.73
N TYR A 22 -8.75 5.35 7.22
CA TYR A 22 -8.34 4.04 7.71
C TYR A 22 -6.84 3.81 7.52
N TYR A 23 -6.34 4.16 6.36
CA TYR A 23 -4.93 3.98 6.03
C TYR A 23 -4.04 4.72 7.04
N GLU A 24 -4.33 5.99 7.29
CA GLU A 24 -3.51 6.83 8.17
C GLU A 24 -3.69 6.49 9.65
N GLU A 25 -4.90 6.20 10.09
CA GLU A 25 -5.19 6.02 11.51
C GLU A 25 -5.05 4.58 12.00
N LYS A 26 -5.20 3.60 11.12
CA LYS A 26 -5.19 2.18 11.50
C LYS A 26 -4.02 1.41 10.89
N HIS A 27 -3.89 1.47 9.57
CA HIS A 27 -2.89 0.67 8.86
C HIS A 27 -1.46 1.11 9.14
N VAL A 28 -1.15 2.39 8.99
CA VAL A 28 0.21 2.91 9.19
C VAL A 28 0.71 2.63 10.60
N PRO A 29 -0.06 2.92 11.67
CA PRO A 29 0.40 2.59 13.02
C PRO A 29 0.61 1.10 13.25
N LEU A 30 -0.23 0.25 12.68
CA LEU A 30 -0.08 -1.20 12.78
C LEU A 30 1.22 -1.66 12.10
N ILE A 31 1.46 -1.22 10.88
CA ILE A 31 2.68 -1.60 10.14
C ILE A 31 3.93 -1.14 10.86
N ARG A 32 3.93 0.07 11.38
CA ARG A 32 5.08 0.57 12.15
C ARG A 32 5.32 -0.22 13.42
N SER A 33 4.26 -0.69 14.08
CA SER A 33 4.39 -1.49 15.30
C SER A 33 4.90 -2.89 15.02
N LEU A 34 4.49 -3.49 13.88
CA LEU A 34 4.91 -4.84 13.51
C LEU A 34 6.33 -4.87 12.91
N PHE A 35 6.75 -3.78 12.27
CA PHE A 35 8.00 -3.73 11.51
C PHE A 35 8.86 -2.55 11.97
N PRO A 36 9.51 -2.65 13.14
CA PRO A 36 10.29 -1.52 13.69
C PRO A 36 11.51 -1.14 12.85
N MET A 37 11.97 -2.02 11.93
CA MET A 37 13.05 -1.71 11.02
C MET A 37 12.63 -0.77 9.87
N LEU A 38 11.33 -0.51 9.72
CA LEU A 38 10.83 0.41 8.70
C LEU A 38 11.27 1.84 9.03
N GLY A 39 11.92 2.49 8.08
CA GLY A 39 12.29 3.91 8.18
C GLY A 39 11.10 4.80 7.80
N ASP A 40 11.28 5.70 6.84
CA ASP A 40 10.17 6.53 6.37
C ASP A 40 9.11 5.70 5.67
N TYR A 41 7.87 6.10 5.88
CA TYR A 41 6.70 5.52 5.23
C TYR A 41 5.89 6.67 4.65
N LYS A 42 6.04 6.87 3.34
CA LYS A 42 5.48 8.02 2.66
C LYS A 42 4.28 7.60 1.82
N ARG A 43 3.17 8.33 1.92
CA ARG A 43 1.94 8.08 1.16
C ARG A 43 1.64 9.29 0.30
N THR A 44 1.36 9.04 -0.97
CA THR A 44 0.88 10.05 -1.91
C THR A 44 -0.49 9.60 -2.40
N TYR A 45 -1.54 10.30 -1.96
CA TYR A 45 -2.91 9.99 -2.33
C TYR A 45 -3.26 10.60 -3.67
N LEU A 46 -3.92 9.81 -4.50
CA LEU A 46 -4.32 10.19 -5.85
C LEU A 46 -5.84 10.28 -5.91
N SER A 47 -6.34 11.22 -6.70
CA SER A 47 -7.78 11.36 -6.92
C SER A 47 -8.04 11.47 -8.42
N SER A 48 -9.07 10.77 -8.90
CA SER A 48 -9.43 10.74 -10.32
C SER A 48 -9.81 12.12 -10.86
N ASP A 49 -10.33 13.01 -10.01
CA ASP A 49 -10.70 14.38 -10.41
C ASP A 49 -9.48 15.28 -10.68
N ARG A 50 -8.29 14.82 -10.32
CA ARG A 50 -7.01 15.53 -10.55
C ARG A 50 -6.16 14.89 -11.64
N LEU A 51 -6.74 13.96 -12.38
CA LEU A 51 -6.04 13.31 -13.48
C LEU A 51 -5.74 14.32 -14.58
N LEU A 52 -4.47 14.42 -14.98
CA LEU A 52 -4.03 15.35 -16.02
C LEU A 52 -3.83 14.65 -17.36
N TYR A 53 -3.50 13.37 -17.36
CA TYR A 53 -3.18 12.61 -18.56
C TYR A 53 -3.50 11.14 -18.35
N GLY A 54 -4.06 10.51 -19.39
CA GLY A 54 -4.46 9.12 -19.36
C GLY A 54 -5.97 8.95 -19.30
N GLU A 55 -6.42 7.72 -19.42
CA GLU A 55 -7.85 7.40 -19.38
C GLU A 55 -8.22 6.79 -18.04
N PHE A 56 -9.29 7.31 -17.46
CA PHE A 56 -9.97 6.70 -16.33
C PHE A 56 -11.13 5.86 -16.87
N SER A 57 -11.12 4.56 -16.57
CA SER A 57 -12.20 3.67 -16.98
C SER A 57 -12.95 3.15 -15.78
N LEU A 58 -14.29 3.24 -15.85
CA LEU A 58 -15.20 2.62 -14.89
C LEU A 58 -15.54 1.18 -15.26
N ASP A 59 -15.12 0.72 -16.44
CA ASP A 59 -15.36 -0.64 -16.89
C ASP A 59 -14.40 -1.61 -16.21
N PRO A 60 -14.91 -2.57 -15.39
CA PRO A 60 -14.06 -3.52 -14.70
C PRO A 60 -13.31 -4.47 -15.65
N ASN A 61 -13.74 -4.56 -16.91
CA ASN A 61 -13.07 -5.39 -17.91
C ASN A 61 -12.02 -4.63 -18.70
N ASN A 62 -11.95 -3.32 -18.53
CA ASN A 62 -10.93 -2.50 -19.17
C ASN A 62 -9.68 -2.47 -18.25
N ALA A 63 -8.54 -2.86 -18.82
CA ALA A 63 -7.28 -2.95 -18.11
C ALA A 63 -6.61 -1.59 -17.85
N ALA A 64 -7.36 -0.48 -17.88
CA ALA A 64 -6.81 0.82 -17.53
C ALA A 64 -6.33 0.79 -16.08
N PHE A 65 -5.04 1.03 -15.90
CA PHE A 65 -4.43 1.01 -14.57
C PHE A 65 -4.91 2.22 -13.76
N SER A 66 -5.34 1.97 -12.54
CA SER A 66 -5.63 3.03 -11.59
C SER A 66 -5.18 2.60 -10.20
N CYS A 67 -4.68 3.56 -9.42
CA CYS A 67 -4.43 3.34 -8.01
C CYS A 67 -4.88 4.56 -7.24
N ASP A 68 -5.12 4.38 -5.95
CA ASP A 68 -5.62 5.43 -5.08
C ASP A 68 -4.53 6.04 -4.20
N VAL A 69 -3.46 5.30 -3.96
CA VAL A 69 -2.31 5.80 -3.21
C VAL A 69 -1.04 5.13 -3.71
N ILE A 70 0.03 5.93 -3.78
CA ILE A 70 1.38 5.42 -3.97
C ILE A 70 2.07 5.50 -2.62
N SER A 71 2.50 4.35 -2.11
CA SER A 71 3.18 4.27 -0.83
C SER A 71 4.64 3.90 -1.05
N GLU A 72 5.51 4.62 -0.35
CA GLU A 72 6.95 4.37 -0.41
C GLU A 72 7.45 4.02 0.99
N LEU A 73 8.06 2.85 1.10
CA LEU A 73 8.61 2.34 2.36
C LEU A 73 10.14 2.34 2.24
N PHE A 74 10.79 3.14 3.06
CA PHE A 74 12.24 3.33 3.02
C PHE A 74 12.93 2.52 4.10
N PHE A 75 14.09 1.97 3.77
CA PHE A 75 14.91 1.20 4.71
C PHE A 75 16.32 1.77 4.73
N GLU A 76 16.97 1.71 5.87
CA GLU A 76 18.30 2.28 6.04
C GLU A 76 19.34 1.57 5.17
N ASN A 77 19.22 0.25 5.04
CA ASN A 77 20.14 -0.58 4.25
C ASN A 77 19.43 -1.85 3.76
N ASP A 78 20.13 -2.63 2.94
CA ASP A 78 19.59 -3.87 2.38
C ASP A 78 19.29 -4.93 3.45
N GLU A 79 20.04 -4.93 4.54
CA GLU A 79 19.84 -5.89 5.64
C GLU A 79 18.51 -5.62 6.34
N GLU A 80 18.17 -4.35 6.56
CA GLU A 80 16.88 -3.98 7.16
C GLU A 80 15.72 -4.32 6.23
N LEU A 81 15.86 -4.10 4.94
CA LEU A 81 14.84 -4.52 3.97
C LEU A 81 14.66 -6.03 3.97
N LYS A 82 15.76 -6.78 4.00
CA LYS A 82 15.72 -8.24 4.04
C LYS A 82 14.99 -8.73 5.29
N LEU A 83 15.30 -8.14 6.45
CA LEU A 83 14.64 -8.47 7.71
C LEU A 83 13.14 -8.20 7.63
N PHE A 84 12.76 -7.06 7.06
CA PHE A 84 11.36 -6.72 6.84
C PHE A 84 10.66 -7.80 6.00
N MET A 85 11.26 -8.19 4.88
CA MET A 85 10.66 -9.17 3.98
C MET A 85 10.55 -10.55 4.61
N GLU A 86 11.54 -10.97 5.38
CA GLU A 86 11.51 -12.24 6.11
C GLU A 86 10.42 -12.24 7.17
N LEU A 87 10.30 -11.15 7.92
CA LEU A 87 9.27 -11.01 8.95
C LEU A 87 7.87 -10.96 8.34
N ALA A 88 7.71 -10.23 7.24
CA ALA A 88 6.43 -10.10 6.55
C ALA A 88 5.95 -11.42 5.93
N ALA A 89 6.86 -12.36 5.65
CA ALA A 89 6.53 -13.65 5.08
C ALA A 89 6.13 -14.70 6.13
N ARG A 90 6.25 -14.40 7.42
CA ARG A 90 5.83 -15.31 8.48
C ARG A 90 4.31 -15.46 8.46
N ASP A 91 3.82 -16.68 8.68
CA ASP A 91 2.40 -16.98 8.62
C ASP A 91 1.56 -16.11 9.56
N ASP A 92 2.03 -15.89 10.79
CA ASP A 92 1.34 -15.05 11.77
C ASP A 92 1.26 -13.59 11.32
N MET A 93 2.31 -13.08 10.69
CA MET A 93 2.33 -11.72 10.16
C MET A 93 1.43 -11.57 8.94
N VAL A 94 1.47 -12.53 8.03
CA VAL A 94 0.60 -12.56 6.85
C VAL A 94 -0.86 -12.48 7.28
N GLU A 95 -1.26 -13.26 8.28
CA GLU A 95 -2.63 -13.26 8.76
C GLU A 95 -3.06 -11.89 9.32
N VAL A 96 -2.24 -11.31 10.19
CA VAL A 96 -2.54 -9.99 10.80
C VAL A 96 -2.64 -8.91 9.73
N VAL A 97 -1.68 -8.86 8.83
CA VAL A 97 -1.65 -7.82 7.78
C VAL A 97 -2.82 -7.99 6.81
N ARG A 98 -3.12 -9.21 6.37
CA ARG A 98 -4.25 -9.46 5.46
C ARG A 98 -5.59 -9.11 6.09
N ASN A 99 -5.78 -9.41 7.36
CA ASN A 99 -7.01 -9.05 8.06
C ASN A 99 -7.19 -7.53 8.10
N ASP A 100 -6.12 -6.80 8.36
CA ASP A 100 -6.14 -5.34 8.33
C ASP A 100 -6.43 -4.82 6.91
N GLU A 101 -5.71 -5.32 5.92
CA GLU A 101 -5.87 -4.91 4.52
C GLU A 101 -7.28 -5.14 3.99
N SER A 102 -7.95 -6.20 4.42
CA SER A 102 -9.31 -6.51 3.98
C SER A 102 -10.33 -5.43 4.33
N ASN A 103 -9.99 -4.53 5.25
CA ASN A 103 -10.89 -3.45 5.66
C ASN A 103 -10.86 -2.26 4.70
N PHE A 104 -9.83 -2.12 3.86
CA PHE A 104 -9.70 -0.88 3.10
C PHE A 104 -9.14 -1.05 1.68
N LEU A 105 -8.30 -2.05 1.40
CA LEU A 105 -7.69 -2.16 0.08
C LEU A 105 -8.22 -3.35 -0.74
N ASP A 106 -8.03 -3.24 -2.05
CA ASP A 106 -8.32 -4.31 -3.00
C ASP A 106 -7.00 -5.03 -3.32
N SER A 107 -6.80 -6.21 -2.72
CA SER A 107 -5.55 -6.96 -2.89
C SER A 107 -5.32 -7.43 -4.33
N ASN A 108 -6.39 -7.59 -5.11
CA ASN A 108 -6.29 -8.02 -6.51
C ASN A 108 -5.75 -6.91 -7.43
N LYS A 109 -5.83 -5.66 -6.98
CA LYS A 109 -5.36 -4.49 -7.73
C LYS A 109 -4.20 -3.78 -7.05
N THR A 110 -3.60 -4.41 -6.05
CA THR A 110 -2.47 -3.84 -5.31
C THR A 110 -1.20 -4.56 -5.72
N ILE A 111 -0.18 -3.80 -6.09
CA ILE A 111 1.10 -4.34 -6.51
C ILE A 111 2.23 -3.62 -5.77
N MET A 112 3.33 -4.33 -5.54
CA MET A 112 4.47 -3.79 -4.83
C MET A 112 5.75 -4.11 -5.58
N TYR A 113 6.64 -3.14 -5.67
CA TYR A 113 7.95 -3.27 -6.31
C TYR A 113 9.06 -2.97 -5.33
N ARG A 114 10.16 -3.69 -5.47
CA ARG A 114 11.42 -3.31 -4.85
C ARG A 114 12.14 -2.34 -5.80
N VAL A 115 12.61 -1.24 -5.25
CA VAL A 115 13.36 -0.22 -6.01
C VAL A 115 14.72 -0.07 -5.38
N GLU A 116 15.73 -0.16 -6.21
CA GLU A 116 17.13 -0.03 -5.79
C GLU A 116 17.72 1.34 -6.18
#